data_5ad31e320e8028bf19a6563f1a3d3172
#
_entry.id   5ad31e320e8028bf19a6563f1a3d3172
#
_cell.length_a   1.000
_cell.length_b   1.000
_cell.length_c   1.000
_cell.angle_alpha   90.00
_cell.angle_beta   90.00
_cell.angle_gamma   90.00
#
_symmetry.space_group_name_H-M   'P 1'
#
loop_
_entity.id
_entity.type
_entity.pdbx_description
1 polymer ?
#
loop_
_entity_poly.entity_id
_entity_poly.type
_entity_poly.pdbx_seq_one_letter_code
_entity_poly.pdbx_strand_id
1 'polypeptide(L)'
;MADHIVALILGITQTKENYYIAFEGTSFGSKMGTNNIIDMAAGAAILKERMMSELNVRNILTVAPTTIKKHAGKGNMNKAALWLAFLNNVLENQELAKSPFYKYCVSEIGEVTKVPKPFDDLVDAWFLNHYLKTQLEAEMPGD
;
A
#
# COMPACT_ATOMS: atom_id res chain seq x y z
N MET A 1 -14.38 -0.58 12.85
CA MET A 1 -13.54 -0.55 11.64
C MET A 1 -12.27 -1.41 11.79
N ALA A 2 -11.42 -1.19 12.79
CA ALA A 2 -10.19 -1.99 12.98
C ALA A 2 -10.43 -3.51 13.08
N ASP A 3 -11.41 -3.94 13.89
CA ASP A 3 -11.77 -5.36 14.01
C ASP A 3 -12.21 -5.97 12.68
N HIS A 4 -12.93 -5.21 11.86
CA HIS A 4 -13.35 -5.66 10.53
C HIS A 4 -12.14 -5.88 9.60
N ILE A 5 -11.16 -4.99 9.63
CA ILE A 5 -9.92 -5.12 8.84
C ILE A 5 -9.13 -6.35 9.28
N VAL A 6 -8.97 -6.57 10.60
CA VAL A 6 -8.29 -7.76 11.12
C VAL A 6 -9.03 -9.05 10.71
N ALA A 7 -10.35 -9.06 10.79
CA ALA A 7 -11.17 -10.20 10.36
C ALA A 7 -10.99 -10.49 8.85
N LEU A 8 -10.93 -9.46 8.00
CA LEU A 8 -10.66 -9.61 6.56
C LEU A 8 -9.28 -10.20 6.30
N ILE A 9 -8.24 -9.72 7.00
CA ILE A 9 -6.88 -10.25 6.87
C ILE A 9 -6.87 -11.74 7.22
N LEU A 10 -7.44 -12.13 8.36
CA LEU A 10 -7.51 -13.52 8.79
C LEU A 10 -8.32 -14.39 7.83
N GLY A 11 -9.40 -13.85 7.25
CA GLY A 11 -10.21 -14.56 6.25
C GLY A 11 -9.45 -14.84 4.95
N ILE A 12 -8.56 -13.94 4.53
CA ILE A 12 -7.76 -14.09 3.32
C ILE A 12 -6.55 -15.00 3.56
N THR A 13 -5.81 -14.78 4.66
CA THR A 13 -4.52 -15.45 4.91
C THR A 13 -4.65 -16.77 5.64
N GLN A 14 -5.75 -16.98 6.37
CA GLN A 14 -6.02 -18.17 7.19
C GLN A 14 -4.94 -18.49 8.24
N THR A 15 -4.11 -17.49 8.59
CA THR A 15 -3.05 -17.61 9.58
C THR A 15 -2.99 -16.37 10.46
N LYS A 16 -2.42 -16.48 11.66
CA LYS A 16 -2.13 -15.36 12.56
C LYS A 16 -0.63 -15.05 12.67
N GLU A 17 0.21 -15.75 11.92
CA GLU A 17 1.65 -15.71 12.11
C GLU A 17 2.39 -14.99 10.98
N ASN A 18 3.52 -14.38 11.35
CA ASN A 18 4.50 -13.83 10.41
C ASN A 18 3.97 -12.68 9.53
N TYR A 19 3.21 -11.76 10.12
CA TYR A 19 2.80 -10.56 9.40
C TYR A 19 3.86 -9.49 9.43
N TYR A 20 4.10 -8.91 8.26
CA TYR A 20 4.85 -7.68 8.06
C TYR A 20 3.87 -6.64 7.51
N ILE A 21 3.80 -5.48 8.13
CA ILE A 21 2.76 -4.50 7.84
C ILE A 21 3.42 -3.16 7.54
N ALA A 22 2.98 -2.49 6.49
CA ALA A 22 3.38 -1.13 6.18
C ALA A 22 2.18 -0.19 6.17
N PHE A 23 2.38 0.99 6.73
CA PHE A 23 1.43 2.10 6.71
C PHE A 23 2.03 3.27 5.95
N GLU A 24 1.21 3.94 5.13
CA GLU A 24 1.59 5.24 4.62
C GLU A 24 1.57 6.26 5.76
N GLY A 25 2.66 7.01 5.89
CA GLY A 25 2.77 8.09 6.85
C GLY A 25 1.98 9.32 6.40
N THR A 26 1.53 10.12 7.36
CA THR A 26 0.90 11.42 7.06
C THR A 26 1.94 12.43 6.59
N SER A 27 1.71 13.07 5.44
CA SER A 27 2.53 14.21 5.02
C SER A 27 2.06 15.47 5.76
N PHE A 28 2.91 15.99 6.64
CA PHE A 28 2.72 17.33 7.21
C PHE A 28 2.87 18.36 6.07
N GLY A 29 1.79 19.00 5.67
CA GLY A 29 1.79 19.98 4.58
C GLY A 29 0.66 19.81 3.57
N SER A 30 -0.16 18.78 3.69
CA SER A 30 -1.41 18.71 2.95
C SER A 30 -2.36 19.81 3.45
N LYS A 31 -3.13 20.39 2.53
CA LYS A 31 -4.19 21.37 2.83
C LYS A 31 -5.35 20.79 3.68
N MET A 32 -5.13 19.65 4.32
CA MET A 32 -6.09 19.02 5.23
C MET A 32 -6.06 19.78 6.56
N GLY A 33 -7.23 20.11 7.05
CA GLY A 33 -7.36 20.74 8.37
C GLY A 33 -6.76 19.87 9.49
N THR A 34 -6.21 20.52 10.51
CA THR A 34 -5.53 19.86 11.65
C THR A 34 -6.35 18.74 12.29
N ASN A 35 -7.67 18.90 12.39
CA ASN A 35 -8.57 17.91 12.96
C ASN A 35 -8.58 16.60 12.14
N ASN A 36 -8.61 16.68 10.80
CA ASN A 36 -8.57 15.47 9.95
C ASN A 36 -7.25 14.70 10.09
N ILE A 37 -6.13 15.41 10.30
CA ILE A 37 -4.82 14.77 10.52
C ILE A 37 -4.81 14.05 11.87
N ILE A 38 -5.38 14.64 12.92
CA ILE A 38 -5.50 14.02 14.24
C ILE A 38 -6.37 12.78 14.17
N ASP A 39 -7.54 12.86 13.51
CA ASP A 39 -8.46 11.74 13.38
C ASP A 39 -7.84 10.57 12.57
N MET A 40 -7.12 10.87 11.50
CA MET A 40 -6.39 9.88 10.74
C MET A 40 -5.27 9.21 11.55
N ALA A 41 -4.51 10.00 12.32
CA ALA A 41 -3.44 9.49 13.17
C ALA A 41 -4.00 8.61 14.30
N ALA A 42 -5.10 9.02 14.93
CA ALA A 42 -5.79 8.24 15.95
C ALA A 42 -6.34 6.92 15.38
N GLY A 43 -6.99 6.97 14.22
CA GLY A 43 -7.48 5.78 13.51
C GLY A 43 -6.36 4.80 13.15
N ALA A 44 -5.24 5.30 12.67
CA ALA A 44 -4.06 4.47 12.37
C ALA A 44 -3.45 3.85 13.63
N ALA A 45 -3.40 4.58 14.75
CA ALA A 45 -2.88 4.08 16.02
C ALA A 45 -3.76 2.93 16.56
N ILE A 46 -5.08 3.10 16.53
CA ILE A 46 -6.05 2.07 16.94
C ILE A 46 -5.91 0.82 16.06
N LEU A 47 -5.78 1.00 14.75
CA LEU A 47 -5.62 -0.13 13.82
C LEU A 47 -4.31 -0.88 14.07
N LYS A 48 -3.20 -0.17 14.29
CA LYS A 48 -1.90 -0.77 14.64
C LYS A 48 -1.98 -1.58 15.93
N GLU A 49 -2.59 -1.01 16.96
CA GLU A 49 -2.78 -1.71 18.24
C GLU A 49 -3.59 -2.99 18.06
N ARG A 50 -4.70 -2.96 17.33
CA ARG A 50 -5.53 -4.15 17.08
C ARG A 50 -4.80 -5.19 16.24
N MET A 51 -4.04 -4.80 15.23
CA MET A 51 -3.22 -5.72 14.46
C MET A 51 -2.15 -6.38 15.34
N MET A 52 -1.48 -5.63 16.21
CA MET A 52 -0.48 -6.17 17.12
C MET A 52 -1.06 -7.12 18.17
N SER A 53 -2.29 -6.87 18.64
CA SER A 53 -2.95 -7.72 19.65
C SER A 53 -3.54 -9.01 19.06
N GLU A 54 -4.03 -8.98 17.82
CA GLU A 54 -4.77 -10.08 17.19
C GLU A 54 -3.90 -10.93 16.22
N LEU A 55 -2.83 -10.34 15.70
CA LEU A 55 -1.94 -10.96 14.72
C LEU A 55 -0.52 -11.03 15.28
N ASN A 56 0.22 -12.09 14.96
CA ASN A 56 1.64 -12.14 15.28
C ASN A 56 2.44 -11.29 14.30
N VAL A 57 2.47 -9.98 14.55
CA VAL A 57 3.16 -9.02 13.70
C VAL A 57 4.64 -9.00 14.00
N ARG A 58 5.47 -9.27 12.98
CA ARG A 58 6.94 -9.23 13.07
C ARG A 58 7.49 -7.82 12.99
N ASN A 59 6.91 -7.00 12.13
CA ASN A 59 7.34 -5.62 11.95
C ASN A 59 6.20 -4.75 11.44
N ILE A 60 6.17 -3.49 11.93
CA ILE A 60 5.29 -2.44 11.41
C ILE A 60 6.15 -1.29 10.91
N LEU A 61 6.11 -1.04 9.62
CA LEU A 61 6.82 0.06 8.97
C LEU A 61 5.86 1.22 8.67
N THR A 62 6.28 2.44 8.96
CA THR A 62 5.57 3.64 8.52
C THR A 62 6.42 4.37 7.49
N VAL A 63 5.89 4.52 6.28
CA VAL A 63 6.63 5.00 5.12
C VAL A 63 6.08 6.34 4.65
N ALA A 64 6.96 7.33 4.47
CA ALA A 64 6.53 8.63 3.95
C ALA A 64 6.05 8.50 2.48
N PRO A 65 4.98 9.24 2.07
CA PRO A 65 4.47 9.21 0.70
C PRO A 65 5.54 9.49 -0.37
N THR A 66 6.46 10.40 -0.08
CA THR A 66 7.58 10.72 -0.98
C THR A 66 8.55 9.55 -1.17
N THR A 67 8.72 8.70 -0.16
CA THR A 67 9.55 7.49 -0.24
C THR A 67 8.90 6.45 -1.14
N ILE A 68 7.58 6.24 -1.00
CA ILE A 68 6.80 5.35 -1.88
C ILE A 68 6.91 5.80 -3.35
N LYS A 69 6.74 7.09 -3.60
CA LYS A 69 6.88 7.67 -4.95
C LYS A 69 8.28 7.54 -5.52
N LYS A 70 9.33 7.71 -4.70
CA LYS A 70 10.72 7.48 -5.12
C LYS A 70 10.95 6.02 -5.48
N HIS A 71 10.36 5.10 -4.75
CA HIS A 71 10.44 3.68 -5.03
C HIS A 71 9.73 3.31 -6.35
N ALA A 72 8.61 3.96 -6.68
CA ALA A 72 7.91 3.80 -7.95
C ALA A 72 8.64 4.47 -9.15
N GLY A 73 9.52 5.43 -8.89
CA GLY A 73 10.28 6.16 -9.91
C GLY A 73 10.83 7.49 -9.40
N LYS A 74 10.00 8.51 -9.23
CA LYS A 74 10.43 9.86 -8.79
C LYS A 74 9.56 10.35 -7.62
N GLY A 75 10.20 10.98 -6.61
CA GLY A 75 9.52 11.44 -5.39
C GLY A 75 8.40 12.47 -5.58
N ASN A 76 8.36 13.15 -6.73
CA ASN A 76 7.35 14.15 -7.08
C ASN A 76 6.30 13.64 -8.08
N MET A 77 6.15 12.33 -8.26
CA MET A 77 5.15 11.76 -9.16
C MET A 77 3.74 12.17 -8.75
N ASN A 78 2.93 12.56 -9.74
CA ASN A 78 1.49 12.72 -9.55
C ASN A 78 0.78 11.36 -9.66
N LYS A 79 -0.54 11.34 -9.38
CA LYS A 79 -1.33 10.10 -9.38
C LYS A 79 -1.36 9.40 -10.74
N ALA A 80 -1.44 10.15 -11.84
CA ALA A 80 -1.44 9.58 -13.19
C ALA A 80 -0.10 8.92 -13.52
N ALA A 81 1.02 9.56 -13.18
CA ALA A 81 2.35 8.98 -13.37
C ALA A 81 2.57 7.74 -12.51
N LEU A 82 2.06 7.75 -11.28
CA LEU A 82 2.13 6.59 -10.38
C LEU A 82 1.28 5.41 -10.91
N TRP A 83 0.10 5.70 -11.45
CA TRP A 83 -0.76 4.73 -12.13
C TRP A 83 -0.06 4.09 -13.33
N LEU A 84 0.56 4.89 -14.19
CA LEU A 84 1.30 4.38 -15.34
C LEU A 84 2.49 3.50 -14.92
N ALA A 85 3.22 3.92 -13.87
CA ALA A 85 4.29 3.10 -13.30
C ALA A 85 3.77 1.76 -12.77
N PHE A 86 2.61 1.74 -12.13
CA PHE A 86 1.94 0.51 -11.71
C PHE A 86 1.60 -0.39 -12.89
N LEU A 87 0.95 0.13 -13.93
CA LEU A 87 0.61 -0.64 -15.13
C LEU A 87 1.86 -1.28 -15.75
N ASN A 88 2.94 -0.52 -15.89
CA ASN A 88 4.19 -1.03 -16.46
C ASN A 88 4.83 -2.12 -15.59
N ASN A 89 4.93 -1.90 -14.28
CA ASN A 89 5.47 -2.90 -13.36
C ASN A 89 4.70 -4.22 -13.38
N VAL A 90 3.39 -4.14 -13.50
CA VAL A 90 2.57 -5.36 -13.54
C VAL A 90 2.64 -6.04 -14.90
N LEU A 91 2.75 -5.29 -16.02
CA LEU A 91 2.96 -5.87 -17.35
C LEU A 91 4.25 -6.69 -17.43
N GLU A 92 5.29 -6.30 -16.69
CA GLU A 92 6.53 -7.05 -16.57
C GLU A 92 6.37 -8.36 -15.78
N ASN A 93 5.35 -8.44 -14.89
CA ASN A 93 5.06 -9.64 -14.12
C ASN A 93 3.97 -10.49 -14.80
N GLN A 94 4.37 -11.54 -15.50
CA GLN A 94 3.47 -12.39 -16.29
C GLN A 94 2.32 -13.02 -15.49
N GLU A 95 2.52 -13.35 -14.22
CA GLU A 95 1.48 -13.94 -13.39
C GLU A 95 0.44 -12.90 -12.97
N LEU A 96 0.89 -11.72 -12.55
CA LEU A 96 -0.02 -10.63 -12.23
C LEU A 96 -0.78 -10.16 -13.48
N ALA A 97 -0.12 -10.07 -14.63
CA ALA A 97 -0.74 -9.65 -15.88
C ALA A 97 -1.90 -10.57 -16.33
N LYS A 98 -1.91 -11.82 -15.91
CA LYS A 98 -3.00 -12.78 -16.21
C LYS A 98 -4.21 -12.63 -15.29
N SER A 99 -4.09 -11.93 -14.16
CA SER A 99 -5.18 -11.79 -13.20
C SER A 99 -6.38 -11.02 -13.79
N PRO A 100 -7.62 -11.41 -13.49
CA PRO A 100 -8.81 -10.70 -13.99
C PRO A 100 -8.84 -9.22 -13.60
N PHE A 101 -8.43 -8.91 -12.37
CA PHE A 101 -8.35 -7.53 -11.87
C PHE A 101 -7.37 -6.69 -12.70
N TYR A 102 -6.23 -7.24 -13.01
CA TYR A 102 -5.22 -6.53 -13.77
C TYR A 102 -5.62 -6.31 -15.23
N LYS A 103 -6.21 -7.33 -15.85
CA LYS A 103 -6.81 -7.18 -17.20
C LYS A 103 -7.83 -6.05 -17.21
N TYR A 104 -8.68 -5.96 -16.18
CA TYR A 104 -9.63 -4.87 -16.03
C TYR A 104 -8.93 -3.51 -15.94
N CYS A 105 -7.89 -3.37 -15.13
CA CYS A 105 -7.12 -2.12 -15.02
C CYS A 105 -6.55 -1.67 -16.36
N VAL A 106 -6.04 -2.59 -17.18
CA VAL A 106 -5.46 -2.27 -18.49
C VAL A 106 -6.53 -2.01 -19.54
N SER A 107 -7.56 -2.86 -19.65
CA SER A 107 -8.55 -2.80 -20.74
C SER A 107 -9.63 -1.75 -20.53
N GLU A 108 -10.12 -1.59 -19.29
CA GLU A 108 -11.27 -0.72 -19.00
C GLU A 108 -10.86 0.67 -18.52
N ILE A 109 -9.71 0.79 -17.84
CA ILE A 109 -9.21 2.07 -17.35
C ILE A 109 -8.13 2.60 -18.27
N GLY A 110 -7.10 1.77 -18.55
CA GLY A 110 -5.97 2.13 -19.42
C GLY A 110 -5.18 3.35 -18.92
N GLU A 111 -4.59 4.09 -19.85
CA GLU A 111 -3.89 5.34 -19.56
C GLU A 111 -4.89 6.48 -19.33
N VAL A 112 -4.86 7.09 -18.14
CA VAL A 112 -5.76 8.17 -17.76
C VAL A 112 -5.01 9.33 -17.15
N THR A 113 -5.51 10.54 -17.35
CA THR A 113 -5.00 11.77 -16.71
C THR A 113 -5.49 11.91 -15.27
N LYS A 114 -6.63 11.29 -14.94
CA LYS A 114 -7.22 11.25 -13.60
C LYS A 114 -7.61 9.83 -13.27
N VAL A 115 -6.88 9.24 -12.32
CA VAL A 115 -7.15 7.89 -11.83
C VAL A 115 -8.44 7.89 -11.02
N PRO A 116 -9.42 7.02 -11.37
CA PRO A 116 -10.66 6.94 -10.62
C PRO A 116 -10.47 6.30 -9.25
N LYS A 117 -11.30 6.68 -8.29
CA LYS A 117 -11.40 5.98 -7.00
C LYS A 117 -12.07 4.60 -7.18
N PRO A 118 -11.62 3.57 -6.47
CA PRO A 118 -10.55 3.53 -5.45
C PRO A 118 -9.16 3.16 -6.01
N PHE A 119 -8.96 3.17 -7.32
CA PHE A 119 -7.73 2.67 -7.97
C PHE A 119 -6.47 3.46 -7.59
N ASP A 120 -6.59 4.76 -7.34
CA ASP A 120 -5.46 5.56 -6.86
C ASP A 120 -4.97 5.09 -5.47
N ASP A 121 -5.88 4.71 -4.57
CA ASP A 121 -5.54 4.18 -3.24
C ASP A 121 -4.96 2.75 -3.34
N LEU A 122 -5.47 1.94 -4.28
CA LEU A 122 -4.92 0.60 -4.53
C LEU A 122 -3.49 0.64 -5.07
N VAL A 123 -3.17 1.61 -5.92
CA VAL A 123 -1.81 1.81 -6.43
C VAL A 123 -0.86 2.25 -5.34
N ASP A 124 -1.27 3.17 -4.47
CA ASP A 124 -0.48 3.58 -3.31
C ASP A 124 -0.19 2.38 -2.40
N ALA A 125 -1.21 1.56 -2.10
CA ALA A 125 -1.06 0.34 -1.30
C ALA A 125 -0.17 -0.71 -1.99
N TRP A 126 -0.25 -0.85 -3.31
CA TRP A 126 0.59 -1.77 -4.07
C TRP A 126 2.07 -1.40 -4.00
N PHE A 127 2.42 -0.13 -4.23
CA PHE A 127 3.80 0.33 -4.13
C PHE A 127 4.33 0.30 -2.70
N LEU A 128 3.47 0.56 -1.70
CA LEU A 128 3.82 0.42 -0.30
C LEU A 128 4.19 -1.03 0.04
N ASN A 129 3.39 -1.99 -0.42
CA ASN A 129 3.68 -3.43 -0.25
C ASN A 129 4.95 -3.85 -0.99
N HIS A 130 5.15 -3.37 -2.21
CA HIS A 130 6.35 -3.66 -2.99
C HIS A 130 7.62 -3.09 -2.32
N TYR A 131 7.53 -1.88 -1.78
CA TYR A 131 8.61 -1.28 -0.99
C TYR A 131 8.92 -2.11 0.25
N LEU A 132 7.90 -2.51 1.03
CA LEU A 132 8.07 -3.35 2.21
C LEU A 132 8.79 -4.66 1.86
N LYS A 133 8.37 -5.33 0.80
CA LYS A 133 9.01 -6.55 0.30
C LYS A 133 10.50 -6.34 0.00
N THR A 134 10.84 -5.26 -0.71
CA THR A 134 12.24 -4.92 -1.04
C THR A 134 13.08 -4.68 0.21
N GLN A 135 12.51 -4.03 1.25
CA GLN A 135 13.21 -3.83 2.52
C GLN A 135 13.48 -5.15 3.24
N LEU A 136 12.49 -6.04 3.31
CA LEU A 136 12.64 -7.36 3.94
C LEU A 136 13.68 -8.22 3.21
N GLU A 137 13.69 -8.22 1.89
CA GLU A 137 14.68 -8.95 1.09
C GLU A 137 16.10 -8.41 1.29
N ALA A 138 16.26 -7.09 1.51
CA ALA A 138 17.55 -6.48 1.80
C ALA A 138 18.07 -6.77 3.23
N GLU A 139 17.16 -6.99 4.19
CA GLU A 139 17.51 -7.34 5.59
C GLU A 139 17.80 -8.84 5.78
N MET A 140 17.36 -9.69 4.84
CA MET A 140 17.67 -11.12 4.84
C MET A 140 18.95 -11.33 4.02
N PRO A 141 20.14 -11.50 4.66
CA PRO A 141 21.32 -11.88 3.91
C PRO A 141 21.04 -13.21 3.21
N GLY A 142 21.27 -13.25 1.92
CA GLY A 142 21.09 -14.45 1.13
C GLY A 142 21.90 -15.60 1.72
N ASP A 143 21.23 -16.73 1.84
CA ASP A 143 21.90 -18.01 2.12
C ASP A 143 22.85 -18.38 0.98
#